data_767aa244d844d0cfe82d4117014c06dd
#
_entry.id   767aa244d844d0cfe82d4117014c06dd
#
_cell.length_a   1.000
_cell.length_b   1.000
_cell.length_c   1.000
_cell.angle_alpha   90.00
_cell.angle_beta   90.00
_cell.angle_gamma   90.00
#
_symmetry.space_group_name_H-M   'P 1'
#
loop_
_entity.id
_entity.type
_entity.pdbx_description
1 polymer ?
#
loop_
_entity_poly.entity_id
_entity_poly.type
_entity_poly.pdbx_seq_one_letter_code
_entity_poly.pdbx_strand_id
1 'polypeptide(L)'
;MIQYLKMKVVDILFIVVLLLPGGFIRAQETRDSLPQGRSYTIDEVVVTGTRNETDIRHLPMTVSVVGRQQIEQSNESSLLPLLTEQVPGLFITSRGMMGYGVSGGAAGQMSLRGVGGAPQEGVPTTGLLVLIDGHPQYMGLFAHPISDAYQSFLAERVEVLRGPASVLYGSNAMGGVINIVTRKMQEDGMKTHFNLGYGSYNTLQTEVTNRLKTGRFTSVVSASYNRSDGHRPDMEFGQAGGYAKLGYEISQAWNVRADVNLTHFNASNPGKVTDPLIDNDQRITRGMTSFALENNYEKTSGALSFFYNWGKHWINDGYAVGGEPLDYRFNSRDDMLGLSWYQSVQLFKGNRLTAGVDFFHFGGESWNQPVNGGERQPQVDKKQDEMAGYVDFRQHLYRWLTLDLGVRIDHHSHVGTEWVPQAGLSFHLPANAEIKLMAGKGFRYPTIRELYMFRPANPDLRPERLWNYELAWSQRSMKGRLFYGVNVFYIDGENLIMRMPVDGRQMNINTGKIENTGAEVQFAYRFSAYGPACTGFSPAQGLCRSHFFQRPLVCRDRCAVCGRIIYRCKNRKYGKRYERRFCDVEFAGTVSGCVVDSYLGPGRELTGTTV
;
A
#
# COMPACT_ATOMS: atom_id res chain seq x y z
N MET A 1 -35.58 8.27 -1.62
CA MET A 1 -34.26 8.84 -2.01
C MET A 1 -33.21 7.77 -2.30
N ILE A 2 -33.18 6.66 -1.57
CA ILE A 2 -32.27 5.52 -1.77
C ILE A 2 -32.54 4.76 -3.10
N GLN A 3 -33.79 4.64 -3.53
CA GLN A 3 -34.14 4.07 -4.82
C GLN A 3 -33.73 4.92 -6.03
N TYR A 4 -33.65 6.24 -5.89
CA TYR A 4 -33.23 7.15 -6.96
C TYR A 4 -31.72 7.11 -7.22
N LEU A 5 -30.90 6.80 -6.20
CA LEU A 5 -29.44 6.65 -6.39
C LEU A 5 -29.06 5.32 -7.07
N LYS A 6 -29.82 4.24 -6.80
CA LYS A 6 -29.62 2.93 -7.47
C LYS A 6 -29.89 2.99 -8.97
N MET A 7 -30.87 3.78 -9.40
CA MET A 7 -31.14 3.96 -10.85
C MET A 7 -30.07 4.77 -11.57
N LYS A 8 -29.50 5.82 -10.94
CA LYS A 8 -28.48 6.66 -11.61
C LYS A 8 -27.14 5.98 -11.85
N VAL A 9 -26.74 5.02 -11.02
CA VAL A 9 -25.49 4.27 -11.22
C VAL A 9 -25.60 3.28 -12.39
N VAL A 10 -26.76 2.67 -12.56
CA VAL A 10 -27.03 1.79 -13.71
C VAL A 10 -27.09 2.60 -15.01
N ASP A 11 -27.65 3.79 -15.00
CA ASP A 11 -27.72 4.70 -16.14
C ASP A 11 -26.33 5.22 -16.56
N ILE A 12 -25.43 5.48 -15.60
CA ILE A 12 -24.05 5.88 -15.89
C ILE A 12 -23.24 4.73 -16.47
N LEU A 13 -23.44 3.49 -16.01
CA LEU A 13 -22.82 2.31 -16.62
C LEU A 13 -23.28 2.10 -18.07
N PHE A 14 -24.56 2.35 -18.37
CA PHE A 14 -25.11 2.27 -19.73
C PHE A 14 -24.58 3.37 -20.66
N ILE A 15 -24.34 4.55 -20.15
CA ILE A 15 -23.78 5.68 -20.93
C ILE A 15 -22.31 5.44 -21.28
N VAL A 16 -21.53 4.83 -20.39
CA VAL A 16 -20.12 4.47 -20.66
C VAL A 16 -20.02 3.38 -21.73
N VAL A 17 -20.96 2.44 -21.77
CA VAL A 17 -21.04 1.39 -22.81
C VAL A 17 -21.46 1.96 -24.18
N LEU A 18 -22.27 3.02 -24.20
CA LEU A 18 -22.75 3.68 -25.42
C LEU A 18 -21.74 4.65 -26.05
N LEU A 19 -20.71 5.08 -25.31
CA LEU A 19 -19.63 5.95 -25.82
C LEU A 19 -18.43 5.20 -26.41
N LEU A 20 -18.47 3.86 -26.42
CA LEU A 20 -17.50 3.06 -27.18
C LEU A 20 -17.81 3.20 -28.68
N PRO A 21 -16.85 3.62 -29.53
CA PRO A 21 -17.07 3.66 -30.97
C PRO A 21 -17.45 2.24 -31.44
N GLY A 22 -18.62 2.15 -32.06
CA GLY A 22 -19.16 0.92 -32.59
C GLY A 22 -18.29 0.33 -33.72
N GLY A 23 -17.17 -0.26 -33.33
CA GLY A 23 -16.36 -1.11 -34.19
C GLY A 23 -16.94 -2.51 -34.21
N PHE A 24 -17.41 -2.95 -35.39
CA PHE A 24 -17.93 -4.29 -35.63
C PHE A 24 -17.05 -5.36 -34.98
N ILE A 25 -17.60 -6.10 -34.03
CA ILE A 25 -16.99 -7.31 -33.48
C ILE A 25 -17.01 -8.35 -34.60
N ARG A 26 -15.95 -8.44 -35.39
CA ARG A 26 -15.62 -9.63 -36.15
C ARG A 26 -14.90 -10.56 -35.18
N ALA A 27 -15.58 -11.60 -34.73
CA ALA A 27 -14.94 -12.75 -34.11
C ALA A 27 -14.02 -13.38 -35.15
N GLN A 28 -12.75 -13.03 -35.10
CA GLN A 28 -11.71 -13.70 -35.86
C GLN A 28 -11.11 -14.71 -34.90
N GLU A 29 -11.43 -16.00 -35.10
CA GLU A 29 -10.67 -17.10 -34.52
C GLU A 29 -9.25 -17.04 -35.07
N THR A 30 -8.41 -16.25 -34.45
CA THR A 30 -6.98 -16.40 -34.57
C THR A 30 -6.55 -17.39 -33.49
N ARG A 31 -6.10 -18.56 -33.92
CA ARG A 31 -5.17 -19.39 -33.15
C ARG A 31 -3.90 -18.58 -32.96
N ASP A 32 -3.95 -17.61 -32.09
CA ASP A 32 -2.74 -16.95 -31.63
C ASP A 32 -2.10 -17.86 -30.58
N SER A 33 -0.96 -18.40 -30.94
CA SER A 33 0.07 -18.76 -29.96
C SER A 33 0.12 -17.60 -28.97
N LEU A 34 -0.29 -17.85 -27.72
CA LEU A 34 -0.19 -16.91 -26.61
C LEU A 34 1.21 -16.29 -26.69
N PRO A 35 1.35 -14.95 -26.78
CA PRO A 35 2.65 -14.33 -26.71
C PRO A 35 3.25 -14.85 -25.42
N GLN A 36 4.42 -15.46 -25.52
CA GLN A 36 5.22 -15.86 -24.36
C GLN A 36 5.31 -14.59 -23.49
N GLY A 37 4.52 -14.59 -22.40
CA GLY A 37 4.48 -13.48 -21.50
C GLY A 37 5.93 -13.14 -21.18
N ARG A 38 6.34 -11.90 -21.38
CA ARG A 38 7.64 -11.42 -20.92
C ARG A 38 7.75 -11.86 -19.46
N SER A 39 8.43 -12.98 -19.24
CA SER A 39 8.85 -13.34 -17.91
C SER A 39 9.74 -12.17 -17.51
N TYR A 40 9.27 -11.31 -16.62
CA TYR A 40 10.17 -10.40 -15.93
C TYR A 40 11.17 -11.33 -15.26
N THR A 41 12.36 -11.40 -15.84
CA THR A 41 13.48 -12.04 -15.19
C THR A 41 13.63 -11.31 -13.87
N ILE A 42 13.78 -12.03 -12.77
CA ILE A 42 14.07 -11.45 -11.44
C ILE A 42 15.30 -10.52 -11.54
N ASP A 43 15.96 -10.49 -12.68
CA ASP A 43 17.27 -9.89 -12.90
C ASP A 43 17.26 -8.39 -13.17
N GLU A 44 16.12 -7.77 -13.52
CA GLU A 44 16.03 -6.33 -13.81
C GLU A 44 14.70 -5.74 -13.31
N VAL A 45 14.52 -5.70 -11.99
CA VAL A 45 13.38 -4.98 -11.43
C VAL A 45 13.77 -3.52 -11.29
N VAL A 46 13.23 -2.70 -12.18
CA VAL A 46 13.32 -1.24 -12.11
C VAL A 46 12.17 -0.73 -11.28
N VAL A 47 12.46 0.07 -10.28
CA VAL A 47 11.46 0.70 -9.41
C VAL A 47 11.44 2.21 -9.61
N THR A 48 10.26 2.78 -9.49
CA THR A 48 10.01 4.22 -9.63
C THR A 48 9.78 4.92 -8.30
N GLY A 49 9.58 4.14 -7.23
CA GLY A 49 9.42 4.64 -5.86
C GLY A 49 10.64 5.38 -5.30
N THR A 50 11.70 5.57 -6.09
CA THR A 50 12.85 6.41 -5.78
C THR A 50 12.90 7.69 -6.65
N ARG A 51 11.76 8.17 -7.14
CA ARG A 51 11.61 9.31 -8.06
C ARG A 51 12.18 9.09 -9.46
N ASN A 52 13.02 8.07 -9.67
CA ASN A 52 13.60 7.72 -10.96
C ASN A 52 13.54 6.22 -11.18
N GLU A 53 13.49 5.80 -12.43
CA GLU A 53 13.68 4.40 -12.77
C GLU A 53 15.07 3.95 -12.32
N THR A 54 15.11 3.05 -11.37
CA THR A 54 16.36 2.57 -10.76
C THR A 54 16.31 1.06 -10.61
N ASP A 55 17.37 0.40 -11.05
CA ASP A 55 17.55 -1.03 -10.74
C ASP A 55 17.66 -1.21 -9.22
N ILE A 56 16.84 -2.09 -8.68
CA ILE A 56 16.77 -2.35 -7.23
C ILE A 56 18.14 -2.80 -6.65
N ARG A 57 19.06 -3.32 -7.46
CA ARG A 57 20.42 -3.68 -7.05
C ARG A 57 21.23 -2.48 -6.60
N HIS A 58 21.01 -1.32 -7.19
CA HIS A 58 21.74 -0.09 -6.89
C HIS A 58 21.10 0.74 -5.76
N LEU A 59 20.01 0.27 -5.20
CA LEU A 59 19.37 0.91 -4.05
C LEU A 59 19.93 0.32 -2.75
N PRO A 60 20.37 1.14 -1.79
CA PRO A 60 20.84 0.64 -0.51
C PRO A 60 19.68 0.12 0.36
N MET A 61 18.46 0.57 0.11
CA MET A 61 17.27 0.10 0.80
C MET A 61 16.73 -1.20 0.23
N THR A 62 16.00 -1.93 1.04
CA THR A 62 15.31 -3.14 0.62
C THR A 62 13.96 -2.80 0.01
N VAL A 63 13.71 -3.31 -1.20
CA VAL A 63 12.45 -3.09 -1.93
C VAL A 63 11.79 -4.43 -2.24
N SER A 64 10.48 -4.53 -2.00
CA SER A 64 9.64 -5.63 -2.46
C SER A 64 8.77 -5.16 -3.61
N VAL A 65 8.63 -5.99 -4.65
CA VAL A 65 7.79 -5.68 -5.80
C VAL A 65 6.75 -6.79 -5.98
N VAL A 66 5.49 -6.40 -5.99
CA VAL A 66 4.35 -7.28 -6.27
C VAL A 66 3.86 -6.95 -7.67
N GLY A 67 4.08 -7.85 -8.60
CA GLY A 67 3.75 -7.65 -10.02
C GLY A 67 2.31 -7.99 -10.35
N ARG A 68 1.89 -7.62 -11.57
CA ARG A 68 0.51 -7.79 -12.04
C ARG A 68 0.01 -9.23 -11.94
N GLN A 69 0.82 -10.21 -12.29
CA GLN A 69 0.43 -11.62 -12.21
C GLN A 69 0.03 -12.03 -10.78
N GLN A 70 0.75 -11.55 -9.76
CA GLN A 70 0.43 -11.84 -8.36
C GLN A 70 -0.85 -11.15 -7.91
N ILE A 71 -1.07 -9.92 -8.39
CA ILE A 71 -2.31 -9.17 -8.14
C ILE A 71 -3.51 -9.90 -8.75
N GLU A 72 -3.39 -10.39 -9.98
CA GLU A 72 -4.47 -11.12 -10.68
C GLU A 72 -4.75 -12.50 -10.10
N GLN A 73 -3.76 -13.13 -9.50
CA GLN A 73 -3.93 -14.43 -8.82
C GLN A 73 -4.57 -14.30 -7.45
N SER A 74 -4.59 -13.10 -6.88
CA SER A 74 -5.31 -12.84 -5.65
C SER A 74 -6.79 -12.55 -5.96
N ASN A 75 -7.66 -12.94 -5.04
CA ASN A 75 -9.08 -12.61 -5.13
C ASN A 75 -9.44 -11.31 -4.39
N GLU A 76 -8.43 -10.53 -3.99
CA GLU A 76 -8.62 -9.30 -3.25
C GLU A 76 -9.02 -8.15 -4.18
N SER A 77 -10.09 -7.44 -3.84
CA SER A 77 -10.52 -6.24 -4.55
C SER A 77 -9.69 -5.01 -4.19
N SER A 78 -9.08 -5.01 -3.00
CA SER A 78 -8.20 -3.96 -2.49
C SER A 78 -6.75 -4.42 -2.49
N LEU A 79 -5.82 -3.54 -2.84
CA LEU A 79 -4.40 -3.85 -2.94
C LEU A 79 -3.72 -4.09 -1.59
N LEU A 80 -4.08 -3.31 -0.57
CA LEU A 80 -3.32 -3.34 0.69
C LEU A 80 -3.42 -4.68 1.43
N PRO A 81 -4.57 -5.34 1.59
CA PRO A 81 -4.65 -6.67 2.20
C PRO A 81 -3.79 -7.72 1.52
N LEU A 82 -3.74 -7.71 0.18
CA LEU A 82 -2.89 -8.57 -0.63
C LEU A 82 -1.40 -8.48 -0.25
N LEU A 83 -0.93 -7.28 0.08
CA LEU A 83 0.49 -7.06 0.37
C LEU A 83 0.96 -7.77 1.64
N THR A 84 0.08 -8.05 2.60
CA THR A 84 0.42 -8.77 3.83
C THR A 84 1.04 -10.15 3.54
N GLU A 85 0.55 -10.83 2.51
CA GLU A 85 1.06 -12.15 2.12
C GLU A 85 2.31 -12.08 1.25
N GLN A 86 2.56 -10.94 0.62
CA GLN A 86 3.59 -10.79 -0.41
C GLN A 86 4.83 -10.05 0.07
N VAL A 87 4.74 -9.27 1.15
CA VAL A 87 5.81 -8.39 1.63
C VAL A 87 6.23 -8.76 3.05
N PRO A 88 7.47 -9.22 3.25
CA PRO A 88 7.97 -9.53 4.60
C PRO A 88 7.91 -8.33 5.53
N GLY A 89 7.52 -8.57 6.78
CA GLY A 89 7.44 -7.55 7.82
C GLY A 89 6.27 -6.57 7.68
N LEU A 90 5.45 -6.67 6.63
CA LEU A 90 4.25 -5.86 6.45
C LEU A 90 3.03 -6.60 7.03
N PHE A 91 2.32 -5.92 7.91
CA PHE A 91 1.04 -6.36 8.47
C PHE A 91 -0.03 -5.34 8.14
N ILE A 92 -1.15 -5.81 7.62
CA ILE A 92 -2.33 -4.99 7.30
C ILE A 92 -3.57 -5.77 7.76
N THR A 93 -4.44 -5.13 8.51
CA THR A 93 -5.70 -5.75 8.91
C THR A 93 -6.63 -5.91 7.71
N SER A 94 -7.44 -6.97 7.71
CA SER A 94 -8.42 -7.27 6.67
C SER A 94 -9.72 -7.76 7.30
N ARG A 95 -10.84 -7.52 6.64
CA ARG A 95 -12.14 -8.08 7.03
C ARG A 95 -12.28 -9.57 6.71
N GLY A 96 -11.34 -10.13 5.99
CA GLY A 96 -11.30 -11.55 5.65
C GLY A 96 -12.11 -11.94 4.41
N MET A 97 -12.92 -11.05 3.83
CA MET A 97 -13.67 -11.30 2.59
C MET A 97 -13.52 -10.17 1.59
N MET A 98 -14.07 -9.01 1.89
CA MET A 98 -13.96 -7.78 1.14
C MET A 98 -13.86 -6.63 2.10
N GLY A 99 -13.11 -5.61 1.69
CA GLY A 99 -12.90 -4.42 2.49
C GLY A 99 -11.83 -4.60 3.55
N TYR A 100 -11.48 -3.49 4.12
CA TYR A 100 -10.36 -3.35 5.04
C TYR A 100 -10.80 -3.11 6.49
N GLY A 101 -12.05 -2.80 6.72
CA GLY A 101 -12.57 -2.45 8.03
C GLY A 101 -12.20 -3.44 9.12
N VAL A 102 -11.94 -2.95 10.32
CA VAL A 102 -11.61 -3.72 11.50
C VAL A 102 -12.59 -3.49 12.62
N SER A 103 -12.65 -4.46 13.51
CA SER A 103 -13.26 -4.28 14.81
C SER A 103 -12.61 -3.12 15.55
N GLY A 104 -13.39 -2.14 15.99
CA GLY A 104 -12.93 -0.99 16.76
C GLY A 104 -12.72 0.31 15.98
N GLY A 105 -13.22 0.41 14.74
CA GLY A 105 -13.24 1.67 13.99
C GLY A 105 -13.07 1.53 12.49
N ALA A 106 -13.29 2.65 11.79
CA ALA A 106 -13.21 2.77 10.33
C ALA A 106 -11.81 2.59 9.76
N ALA A 107 -10.80 2.82 10.58
CA ALA A 107 -9.41 2.77 10.17
C ALA A 107 -8.79 1.43 10.53
N GLY A 108 -8.44 0.66 9.53
CA GLY A 108 -7.62 -0.50 9.72
C GLY A 108 -6.22 -0.14 10.21
N GLN A 109 -5.48 -1.14 10.66
CA GLN A 109 -4.10 -0.98 11.09
C GLN A 109 -3.15 -1.50 10.02
N MET A 110 -2.05 -0.79 9.85
CA MET A 110 -0.98 -1.12 8.93
C MET A 110 0.35 -0.86 9.62
N SER A 111 1.25 -1.84 9.61
CA SER A 111 2.60 -1.67 10.15
C SER A 111 3.63 -2.39 9.29
N LEU A 112 4.81 -1.81 9.20
CA LEU A 112 5.97 -2.40 8.55
C LEU A 112 7.09 -2.49 9.58
N ARG A 113 7.55 -3.71 9.87
CA ARG A 113 8.57 -3.96 10.90
C ARG A 113 8.21 -3.37 12.27
N GLY A 114 6.90 -3.34 12.60
CA GLY A 114 6.38 -2.75 13.84
C GLY A 114 6.23 -1.23 13.85
N VAL A 115 6.63 -0.54 12.78
CA VAL A 115 6.42 0.91 12.63
C VAL A 115 5.11 1.18 11.91
N GLY A 116 4.36 2.17 12.36
CA GLY A 116 3.10 2.62 11.75
C GLY A 116 1.86 2.04 12.41
N GLY A 117 1.93 0.91 13.08
CA GLY A 117 0.83 0.39 13.88
C GLY A 117 0.48 1.32 15.03
N ALA A 118 -0.80 1.53 15.27
CA ALA A 118 -1.22 2.33 16.41
C ALA A 118 -0.99 1.54 17.71
N PRO A 119 -0.40 2.14 18.74
CA PRO A 119 -0.23 1.51 20.03
C PRO A 119 -1.54 1.29 20.79
N GLN A 120 -2.64 1.84 20.30
CA GLN A 120 -3.96 1.80 20.91
C GLN A 120 -5.04 1.51 19.87
N GLU A 121 -6.09 0.77 20.27
CA GLU A 121 -7.27 0.54 19.42
C GLU A 121 -7.93 1.86 18.99
N GLY A 122 -8.44 1.91 17.76
CA GLY A 122 -9.15 3.06 17.22
C GLY A 122 -8.28 4.26 16.83
N VAL A 123 -6.95 4.13 16.86
CA VAL A 123 -6.03 5.17 16.35
C VAL A 123 -5.58 4.77 14.94
N PRO A 124 -5.75 5.66 13.93
CA PRO A 124 -5.31 5.38 12.57
C PRO A 124 -3.80 5.21 12.43
N THR A 125 -3.39 4.35 11.51
CA THR A 125 -1.98 4.20 11.12
C THR A 125 -1.50 5.39 10.31
N THR A 126 -0.40 6.01 10.71
CA THR A 126 0.13 7.22 10.07
C THR A 126 1.63 7.16 9.73
N GLY A 127 2.32 6.08 10.09
CA GLY A 127 3.76 5.93 9.87
C GLY A 127 4.17 5.26 8.57
N LEU A 128 3.20 4.88 7.71
CA LEU A 128 3.43 4.31 6.38
C LEU A 128 2.71 5.15 5.33
N LEU A 129 3.43 5.52 4.28
CA LEU A 129 2.91 6.35 3.21
C LEU A 129 2.49 5.50 2.02
N VAL A 130 1.26 5.69 1.55
CA VAL A 130 0.79 5.12 0.28
C VAL A 130 0.88 6.18 -0.81
N LEU A 131 1.39 5.78 -1.97
CA LEU A 131 1.49 6.62 -3.18
C LEU A 131 0.72 5.96 -4.33
N ILE A 132 0.17 6.77 -5.22
CA ILE A 132 -0.24 6.37 -6.57
C ILE A 132 0.63 7.14 -7.56
N ASP A 133 1.40 6.43 -8.37
CA ASP A 133 2.38 7.01 -9.32
C ASP A 133 3.27 8.11 -8.69
N GLY A 134 3.68 7.90 -7.41
CA GLY A 134 4.52 8.83 -6.66
C GLY A 134 3.78 9.97 -5.95
N HIS A 135 2.45 10.06 -6.04
CA HIS A 135 1.65 11.09 -5.36
C HIS A 135 1.10 10.57 -4.03
N PRO A 136 1.35 11.26 -2.90
CA PRO A 136 0.86 10.88 -1.58
C PRO A 136 -0.65 10.69 -1.51
N GLN A 137 -1.09 9.63 -0.85
CA GLN A 137 -2.49 9.25 -0.69
C GLN A 137 -2.82 9.08 0.79
N TYR A 138 -3.29 10.14 1.44
CA TYR A 138 -3.80 10.08 2.80
C TYR A 138 -4.89 11.10 3.05
N MET A 139 -5.64 10.89 4.10
CA MET A 139 -6.71 11.77 4.54
C MET A 139 -6.13 13.02 5.22
N GLY A 140 -6.49 14.23 4.78
CA GLY A 140 -5.93 15.49 5.26
C GLY A 140 -6.07 15.74 6.76
N LEU A 141 -7.14 15.24 7.39
CA LEU A 141 -7.39 15.42 8.83
C LEU A 141 -6.67 14.38 9.71
N PHE A 142 -6.64 13.13 9.29
CA PHE A 142 -6.15 12.00 10.09
C PHE A 142 -4.81 11.45 9.60
N ALA A 143 -4.34 11.91 8.45
CA ALA A 143 -3.09 11.52 7.79
C ALA A 143 -2.91 9.99 7.60
N HIS A 144 -3.99 9.21 7.56
CA HIS A 144 -3.93 7.77 7.29
C HIS A 144 -4.46 7.43 5.89
N PRO A 145 -3.95 6.36 5.27
CA PRO A 145 -4.49 5.88 4.01
C PRO A 145 -5.88 5.25 4.20
N ILE A 146 -6.72 5.35 3.18
CA ILE A 146 -8.04 4.70 3.12
C ILE A 146 -7.91 3.49 2.20
N SER A 147 -7.64 2.32 2.77
CA SER A 147 -7.28 1.11 2.02
C SER A 147 -8.27 0.69 0.95
N ASP A 148 -9.55 0.82 1.21
CA ASP A 148 -10.59 0.45 0.25
C ASP A 148 -10.67 1.39 -0.96
N ALA A 149 -9.94 2.52 -0.94
CA ALA A 149 -9.78 3.38 -2.11
C ALA A 149 -8.73 2.87 -3.12
N TYR A 150 -7.86 1.92 -2.72
CA TYR A 150 -6.78 1.40 -3.56
C TYR A 150 -7.17 0.06 -4.18
N GLN A 151 -7.92 0.11 -5.26
CA GLN A 151 -8.46 -1.07 -5.91
C GLN A 151 -7.41 -1.81 -6.76
N SER A 152 -7.50 -3.14 -6.81
CA SER A 152 -6.52 -4.01 -7.48
C SER A 152 -6.40 -3.77 -8.98
N PHE A 153 -7.46 -3.28 -9.64
CA PHE A 153 -7.45 -3.00 -11.07
C PHE A 153 -6.52 -1.85 -11.47
N LEU A 154 -6.23 -0.91 -10.55
CA LEU A 154 -5.37 0.25 -10.83
C LEU A 154 -3.93 -0.16 -11.15
N ALA A 155 -3.43 -1.17 -10.44
CA ALA A 155 -2.00 -1.43 -10.38
C ALA A 155 -1.48 -2.29 -11.53
N GLU A 156 -0.38 -1.88 -12.13
CA GLU A 156 0.52 -2.73 -12.90
C GLU A 156 1.45 -3.50 -11.97
N ARG A 157 1.90 -2.83 -10.90
CA ARG A 157 2.69 -3.41 -9.81
C ARG A 157 2.58 -2.53 -8.56
N VAL A 158 2.96 -3.10 -7.43
CA VAL A 158 3.15 -2.36 -6.18
C VAL A 158 4.59 -2.50 -5.73
N GLU A 159 5.23 -1.38 -5.45
CA GLU A 159 6.59 -1.29 -4.96
C GLU A 159 6.56 -0.91 -3.47
N VAL A 160 7.15 -1.72 -2.60
CA VAL A 160 7.20 -1.46 -1.17
C VAL A 160 8.64 -1.21 -0.75
N LEU A 161 8.94 0.05 -0.41
CA LEU A 161 10.22 0.46 0.15
C LEU A 161 10.17 0.18 1.64
N ARG A 162 11.02 -0.73 2.11
CA ARG A 162 11.06 -1.16 3.51
C ARG A 162 12.09 -0.36 4.29
N GLY A 163 11.64 0.34 5.33
CA GLY A 163 12.43 1.31 6.08
C GLY A 163 12.17 2.75 5.65
N PRO A 164 12.75 3.74 6.34
CA PRO A 164 12.48 5.15 6.10
C PRO A 164 12.78 5.58 4.67
N ALA A 165 11.82 6.24 4.05
CA ALA A 165 11.94 6.89 2.76
C ALA A 165 11.64 8.40 2.85
N SER A 166 11.79 8.95 4.05
CA SER A 166 11.43 10.34 4.36
C SER A 166 12.28 11.38 3.62
N VAL A 167 13.49 11.03 3.14
CA VAL A 167 14.29 11.93 2.29
C VAL A 167 13.54 12.29 1.01
N LEU A 168 12.91 11.32 0.35
CA LEU A 168 12.21 11.53 -0.92
C LEU A 168 10.74 11.92 -0.76
N TYR A 169 10.10 11.50 0.35
CA TYR A 169 8.65 11.57 0.49
C TYR A 169 8.16 12.28 1.76
N GLY A 170 9.08 12.75 2.63
CA GLY A 170 8.75 13.56 3.80
C GLY A 170 8.06 12.79 4.92
N SER A 171 7.13 13.47 5.56
CA SER A 171 6.30 12.96 6.65
C SER A 171 5.52 11.70 6.24
N ASN A 172 5.18 10.87 7.22
CA ASN A 172 4.46 9.58 7.06
C ASN A 172 5.23 8.47 6.32
N ALA A 173 6.36 8.77 5.63
CA ALA A 173 7.26 7.76 5.07
C ALA A 173 8.26 7.24 6.13
N MET A 174 7.92 7.35 7.40
CA MET A 174 8.78 7.02 8.55
C MET A 174 9.13 5.54 8.62
N GLY A 175 8.15 4.65 8.44
CA GLY A 175 8.34 3.20 8.44
C GLY A 175 8.54 2.60 7.06
N GLY A 176 8.14 3.32 6.00
CA GLY A 176 8.23 2.86 4.61
C GLY A 176 7.22 3.51 3.68
N VAL A 177 7.30 3.10 2.42
CA VAL A 177 6.43 3.60 1.34
C VAL A 177 5.84 2.43 0.56
N ILE A 178 4.56 2.51 0.24
CA ILE A 178 3.84 1.61 -0.66
C ILE A 178 3.48 2.42 -1.90
N ASN A 179 4.20 2.22 -3.01
CA ASN A 179 3.96 2.93 -4.27
C ASN A 179 3.17 2.05 -5.24
N ILE A 180 1.95 2.44 -5.53
CA ILE A 180 1.07 1.81 -6.52
C ILE A 180 1.39 2.41 -7.87
N VAL A 181 2.05 1.63 -8.74
CA VAL A 181 2.35 2.03 -10.12
C VAL A 181 1.18 1.63 -10.99
N THR A 182 0.54 2.60 -11.62
CA THR A 182 -0.68 2.36 -12.39
C THR A 182 -0.38 1.77 -13.77
N ARG A 183 -1.39 1.11 -14.33
CA ARG A 183 -1.33 0.50 -15.67
C ARG A 183 -1.05 1.54 -16.75
N LYS A 184 -0.33 1.11 -17.80
CA LYS A 184 -0.13 1.86 -19.04
C LYS A 184 -0.10 0.91 -20.24
N MET A 185 -0.39 1.44 -21.42
CA MET A 185 -0.20 0.72 -22.69
C MET A 185 1.14 1.15 -23.30
N GLN A 186 2.00 0.18 -23.65
CA GLN A 186 3.33 0.44 -24.21
C GLN A 186 3.36 0.32 -25.73
N GLU A 187 2.57 -0.58 -26.30
CA GLU A 187 2.50 -0.88 -27.72
C GLU A 187 1.22 -0.29 -28.32
N ASP A 188 1.27 0.11 -29.59
CA ASP A 188 0.07 0.58 -30.29
C ASP A 188 -1.00 -0.52 -30.36
N GLY A 189 -2.23 -0.11 -30.18
CA GLY A 189 -3.40 -0.99 -30.17
C GLY A 189 -4.34 -0.73 -28.99
N MET A 190 -5.35 -1.59 -28.89
CA MET A 190 -6.35 -1.53 -27.83
C MET A 190 -6.45 -2.89 -27.13
N LYS A 191 -6.49 -2.88 -25.80
CA LYS A 191 -6.70 -4.10 -24.99
C LYS A 191 -7.79 -3.81 -23.96
N THR A 192 -8.87 -4.59 -24.03
CA THR A 192 -9.92 -4.56 -23.02
C THR A 192 -9.86 -5.81 -22.18
N HIS A 193 -9.86 -5.60 -20.86
CA HIS A 193 -9.92 -6.66 -19.86
C HIS A 193 -11.26 -6.57 -19.16
N PHE A 194 -11.90 -7.71 -19.00
CA PHE A 194 -13.15 -7.84 -18.24
C PHE A 194 -12.98 -8.95 -17.21
N ASN A 195 -13.35 -8.68 -15.97
CA ASN A 195 -13.38 -9.67 -14.91
C ASN A 195 -14.78 -9.70 -14.29
N LEU A 196 -15.31 -10.92 -14.10
CA LEU A 196 -16.57 -11.17 -13.41
C LEU A 196 -16.38 -12.35 -12.47
N GLY A 197 -16.53 -12.11 -11.19
CA GLY A 197 -16.49 -13.11 -10.14
C GLY A 197 -17.81 -13.13 -9.37
N TYR A 198 -18.33 -14.34 -9.06
CA TYR A 198 -19.45 -14.53 -8.16
C TYR A 198 -19.15 -15.65 -7.17
N GLY A 199 -19.47 -15.46 -5.90
CA GLY A 199 -19.12 -16.40 -4.84
C GLY A 199 -20.11 -16.42 -3.68
N SER A 200 -19.73 -17.11 -2.62
CA SER A 200 -20.50 -17.23 -1.37
C SER A 200 -20.84 -15.85 -0.79
N TYR A 201 -21.90 -15.80 0.00
CA TYR A 201 -22.39 -14.57 0.66
C TYR A 201 -22.75 -13.48 -0.36
N ASN A 202 -23.34 -13.87 -1.51
CA ASN A 202 -23.74 -12.96 -2.58
C ASN A 202 -22.57 -12.05 -3.04
N THR A 203 -21.35 -12.56 -2.96
CA THR A 203 -20.15 -11.82 -3.34
C THR A 203 -20.11 -11.68 -4.85
N LEU A 204 -20.07 -10.44 -5.34
CA LEU A 204 -19.94 -10.08 -6.73
C LEU A 204 -18.72 -9.18 -6.90
N GLN A 205 -17.86 -9.51 -7.86
CA GLN A 205 -16.72 -8.68 -8.28
C GLN A 205 -16.82 -8.44 -9.77
N THR A 206 -16.81 -7.19 -10.17
CA THR A 206 -16.84 -6.82 -11.60
C THR A 206 -15.78 -5.76 -11.87
N GLU A 207 -15.08 -5.93 -12.97
CA GLU A 207 -14.09 -4.98 -13.45
C GLU A 207 -14.14 -4.92 -14.98
N VAL A 208 -14.04 -3.72 -15.52
CA VAL A 208 -13.72 -3.49 -16.93
C VAL A 208 -12.58 -2.49 -17.01
N THR A 209 -11.55 -2.82 -17.76
CA THR A 209 -10.40 -1.95 -18.02
C THR A 209 -10.09 -1.93 -19.50
N ASN A 210 -10.17 -0.75 -20.12
CA ASN A 210 -9.73 -0.51 -21.49
C ASN A 210 -8.40 0.22 -21.48
N ARG A 211 -7.46 -0.23 -22.30
CA ARG A 211 -6.15 0.40 -22.52
C ARG A 211 -5.94 0.61 -24.00
N LEU A 212 -5.58 1.83 -24.37
CA LEU A 212 -5.36 2.24 -25.75
C LEU A 212 -4.01 2.94 -25.86
N LYS A 213 -3.27 2.64 -26.92
CA LYS A 213 -2.20 3.49 -27.44
C LYS A 213 -2.39 3.66 -28.94
N THR A 214 -2.29 4.89 -29.40
CA THR A 214 -2.30 5.23 -30.84
C THR A 214 -1.30 6.35 -31.09
N GLY A 215 -0.17 6.01 -31.70
CA GLY A 215 0.94 6.92 -31.88
C GLY A 215 1.41 7.53 -30.56
N ARG A 216 1.25 8.84 -30.40
CA ARG A 216 1.67 9.60 -29.20
C ARG A 216 0.65 9.61 -28.05
N PHE A 217 -0.57 9.16 -28.29
CA PHE A 217 -1.63 9.19 -27.30
C PHE A 217 -1.79 7.84 -26.60
N THR A 218 -1.96 7.88 -25.29
CA THR A 218 -2.28 6.72 -24.45
C THR A 218 -3.48 6.99 -23.57
N SER A 219 -4.31 5.99 -23.35
CA SER A 219 -5.37 6.07 -22.36
C SER A 219 -5.56 4.75 -21.62
N VAL A 220 -5.97 4.85 -20.35
CA VAL A 220 -6.46 3.75 -19.53
C VAL A 220 -7.75 4.22 -18.89
N VAL A 221 -8.83 3.46 -19.09
CA VAL A 221 -10.12 3.72 -18.45
C VAL A 221 -10.59 2.45 -17.79
N SER A 222 -10.94 2.54 -16.51
CA SER A 222 -11.39 1.39 -15.71
C SER A 222 -12.64 1.74 -14.92
N ALA A 223 -13.51 0.77 -14.73
CA ALA A 223 -14.64 0.83 -13.83
C ALA A 223 -14.78 -0.50 -13.09
N SER A 224 -15.21 -0.46 -11.84
CA SER A 224 -15.44 -1.66 -11.03
C SER A 224 -16.65 -1.50 -10.13
N TYR A 225 -17.25 -2.62 -9.81
CA TYR A 225 -18.26 -2.73 -8.77
C TYR A 225 -18.08 -4.05 -8.01
N ASN A 226 -17.97 -3.94 -6.69
CA ASN A 226 -17.78 -5.06 -5.79
C ASN A 226 -18.84 -5.03 -4.69
N ARG A 227 -19.36 -6.19 -4.30
CA ARG A 227 -20.25 -6.30 -3.14
C ARG A 227 -20.10 -7.64 -2.46
N SER A 228 -20.45 -7.71 -1.18
CA SER A 228 -20.62 -8.96 -0.42
C SER A 228 -21.58 -8.71 0.73
N ASP A 229 -22.41 -9.70 1.05
CA ASP A 229 -23.25 -9.65 2.26
C ASP A 229 -22.46 -10.03 3.53
N GLY A 230 -21.20 -10.53 3.36
CA GLY A 230 -20.36 -10.96 4.47
C GLY A 230 -20.75 -12.32 5.03
N HIS A 231 -19.84 -12.92 5.81
CA HIS A 231 -20.06 -14.24 6.45
C HIS A 231 -20.70 -14.15 7.84
N ARG A 232 -20.95 -12.93 8.31
CA ARG A 232 -21.60 -12.59 9.58
C ARG A 232 -22.68 -11.54 9.34
N PRO A 233 -23.73 -11.46 10.17
CA PRO A 233 -24.63 -10.32 10.17
C PRO A 233 -23.88 -9.00 10.34
N ASP A 234 -24.40 -7.94 9.76
CA ASP A 234 -23.84 -6.57 9.80
C ASP A 234 -22.40 -6.48 9.25
N MET A 235 -22.10 -7.27 8.20
CA MET A 235 -20.77 -7.31 7.55
C MET A 235 -20.83 -6.96 6.05
N GLU A 236 -21.89 -6.31 5.63
CA GLU A 236 -22.10 -5.94 4.24
C GLU A 236 -21.01 -4.98 3.76
N PHE A 237 -20.66 -5.16 2.51
CA PHE A 237 -19.72 -4.31 1.80
C PHE A 237 -20.20 -4.04 0.38
N GLY A 238 -20.12 -2.79 -0.04
CA GLY A 238 -20.41 -2.38 -1.42
C GLY A 238 -19.48 -1.28 -1.85
N GLN A 239 -18.86 -1.43 -3.05
CA GLN A 239 -17.85 -0.51 -3.57
C GLN A 239 -18.06 -0.28 -5.06
N ALA A 240 -17.98 0.99 -5.48
CA ALA A 240 -17.90 1.38 -6.87
C ALA A 240 -16.64 2.21 -7.10
N GLY A 241 -15.92 1.95 -8.18
CA GLY A 241 -14.71 2.65 -8.53
C GLY A 241 -14.61 3.00 -10.00
N GLY A 242 -13.94 4.12 -10.28
CA GLY A 242 -13.63 4.58 -11.61
C GLY A 242 -12.24 5.19 -11.69
N TYR A 243 -11.52 4.91 -12.77
CA TYR A 243 -10.20 5.44 -13.04
C TYR A 243 -10.06 5.81 -14.50
N ALA A 244 -9.50 6.98 -14.77
CA ALA A 244 -9.10 7.36 -16.11
C ALA A 244 -7.72 8.00 -16.07
N LYS A 245 -6.84 7.58 -16.99
CA LYS A 245 -5.50 8.14 -17.19
C LYS A 245 -5.30 8.40 -18.67
N LEU A 246 -4.87 9.61 -18.99
CA LEU A 246 -4.53 10.04 -20.32
C LEU A 246 -3.06 10.43 -20.35
N GLY A 247 -2.36 10.06 -21.41
CA GLY A 247 -0.97 10.42 -21.64
C GLY A 247 -0.75 10.87 -23.07
N TYR A 248 0.14 11.83 -23.25
CA TYR A 248 0.52 12.31 -24.57
C TYR A 248 2.03 12.58 -24.65
N GLU A 249 2.69 11.92 -25.59
CA GLU A 249 4.11 12.11 -25.89
C GLU A 249 4.28 13.39 -26.73
N ILE A 250 4.55 14.53 -26.06
CA ILE A 250 4.76 15.83 -26.73
C ILE A 250 5.96 15.73 -27.68
N SER A 251 7.03 15.08 -27.22
CA SER A 251 8.23 14.78 -27.99
C SER A 251 8.86 13.46 -27.49
N GLN A 252 9.99 13.05 -28.05
CA GLN A 252 10.74 11.87 -27.55
C GLN A 252 11.23 12.04 -26.10
N ALA A 253 11.41 13.30 -25.65
CA ALA A 253 11.92 13.60 -24.32
C ALA A 253 10.84 14.13 -23.37
N TRP A 254 9.67 14.53 -23.84
CA TRP A 254 8.63 15.15 -23.03
C TRP A 254 7.31 14.38 -23.11
N ASN A 255 6.76 14.07 -21.97
CA ASN A 255 5.47 13.42 -21.80
C ASN A 255 4.59 14.21 -20.83
N VAL A 256 3.31 14.31 -21.14
CA VAL A 256 2.29 14.86 -20.24
C VAL A 256 1.30 13.77 -19.90
N ARG A 257 0.89 13.70 -18.64
CA ARG A 257 -0.17 12.82 -18.19
C ARG A 257 -1.13 13.53 -17.26
N ALA A 258 -2.37 13.09 -17.32
CA ALA A 258 -3.41 13.47 -16.36
C ALA A 258 -4.20 12.23 -15.97
N ASP A 259 -4.60 12.13 -14.72
CA ASP A 259 -5.43 11.03 -14.25
C ASP A 259 -6.46 11.48 -13.21
N VAL A 260 -7.52 10.70 -13.10
CA VAL A 260 -8.55 10.81 -12.09
C VAL A 260 -8.89 9.43 -11.55
N ASN A 261 -8.94 9.31 -10.23
CA ASN A 261 -9.41 8.14 -9.52
C ASN A 261 -10.55 8.54 -8.59
N LEU A 262 -11.64 7.77 -8.63
CA LEU A 262 -12.81 7.98 -7.79
C LEU A 262 -13.27 6.64 -7.22
N THR A 263 -13.46 6.58 -5.90
CA THR A 263 -13.97 5.40 -5.22
C THR A 263 -15.02 5.81 -4.21
N HIS A 264 -16.14 5.09 -4.22
CA HIS A 264 -17.17 5.18 -3.20
C HIS A 264 -17.42 3.79 -2.62
N PHE A 265 -17.48 3.69 -1.30
CA PHE A 265 -17.85 2.43 -0.66
C PHE A 265 -18.69 2.63 0.59
N ASN A 266 -19.51 1.63 0.86
CA ASN A 266 -20.26 1.44 2.09
C ASN A 266 -19.76 0.16 2.76
N ALA A 267 -19.54 0.20 4.06
CA ALA A 267 -19.06 -0.95 4.81
C ALA A 267 -19.73 -0.97 6.18
N SER A 268 -20.31 -2.11 6.53
CA SER A 268 -20.78 -2.40 7.89
C SER A 268 -19.71 -3.17 8.65
N ASN A 269 -19.59 -2.96 9.94
CA ASN A 269 -18.56 -3.58 10.75
C ASN A 269 -19.14 -4.18 12.04
N PRO A 270 -19.31 -5.50 12.10
CA PRO A 270 -19.93 -6.16 13.26
C PRO A 270 -19.02 -6.28 14.49
N GLY A 271 -17.84 -5.65 14.47
CA GLY A 271 -16.89 -5.75 15.56
C GLY A 271 -16.27 -7.15 15.73
N LYS A 272 -15.61 -7.40 16.85
CA LYS A 272 -15.05 -8.70 17.20
C LYS A 272 -16.17 -9.68 17.55
N VAL A 273 -15.96 -11.00 17.37
CA VAL A 273 -16.94 -12.02 17.79
C VAL A 273 -17.20 -11.97 19.29
N THR A 274 -16.15 -11.66 20.07
CA THR A 274 -16.23 -11.53 21.54
C THR A 274 -16.73 -10.18 22.02
N ASP A 275 -16.76 -9.18 21.13
CA ASP A 275 -17.18 -7.80 21.42
C ASP A 275 -17.86 -7.22 20.17
N PRO A 276 -19.08 -7.70 19.85
CA PRO A 276 -19.77 -7.29 18.64
C PRO A 276 -20.29 -5.86 18.74
N LEU A 277 -20.28 -5.17 17.59
CA LEU A 277 -20.85 -3.86 17.39
C LEU A 277 -22.18 -3.99 16.65
N ILE A 278 -23.15 -3.17 17.06
CA ILE A 278 -24.48 -3.05 16.46
C ILE A 278 -24.54 -1.73 15.71
N ASP A 279 -25.12 -1.73 14.49
CA ASP A 279 -25.36 -0.54 13.68
C ASP A 279 -24.07 0.29 13.41
N ASN A 280 -22.95 -0.39 13.18
CA ASN A 280 -21.69 0.28 12.80
C ASN A 280 -21.54 0.32 11.29
N ASP A 281 -21.73 1.51 10.71
CA ASP A 281 -21.72 1.73 9.26
C ASP A 281 -20.85 2.89 8.86
N GLN A 282 -20.24 2.75 7.67
CA GLN A 282 -19.40 3.76 7.06
C GLN A 282 -19.79 3.98 5.60
N ARG A 283 -19.77 5.23 5.17
CA ARG A 283 -19.95 5.65 3.77
C ARG A 283 -18.83 6.60 3.43
N ILE A 284 -17.92 6.16 2.57
CA ILE A 284 -16.71 6.91 2.27
C ILE A 284 -16.60 7.11 0.76
N THR A 285 -16.28 8.34 0.37
CA THR A 285 -15.92 8.70 -1.00
C THR A 285 -14.53 9.30 -0.99
N ARG A 286 -13.66 8.79 -1.85
CA ARG A 286 -12.31 9.33 -2.07
C ARG A 286 -12.12 9.65 -3.54
N GLY A 287 -11.52 10.78 -3.81
CA GLY A 287 -11.14 11.18 -5.16
C GLY A 287 -9.70 11.68 -5.21
N MET A 288 -9.06 11.46 -6.34
CA MET A 288 -7.74 12.02 -6.68
C MET A 288 -7.76 12.48 -8.12
N THR A 289 -7.14 13.61 -8.38
CA THR A 289 -6.80 14.07 -9.74
C THR A 289 -5.34 14.43 -9.74
N SER A 290 -4.61 14.04 -10.78
CA SER A 290 -3.22 14.46 -10.95
C SER A 290 -2.93 14.93 -12.37
N PHE A 291 -1.90 15.76 -12.47
CA PHE A 291 -1.31 16.21 -13.72
C PHE A 291 0.21 16.18 -13.56
N ALA A 292 0.91 15.62 -14.52
CA ALA A 292 2.37 15.58 -14.52
C ALA A 292 2.93 15.90 -15.89
N LEU A 293 3.95 16.75 -15.89
CA LEU A 293 4.81 17.03 -17.04
C LEU A 293 6.17 16.40 -16.75
N GLU A 294 6.54 15.39 -17.53
CA GLU A 294 7.74 14.59 -17.34
C GLU A 294 8.74 14.86 -18.45
N ASN A 295 10.02 14.89 -18.10
CA ASN A 295 11.09 14.91 -19.09
C ASN A 295 12.04 13.73 -18.88
N ASN A 296 12.56 13.19 -19.98
CA ASN A 296 13.52 12.09 -19.97
C ASN A 296 14.50 12.25 -21.14
N TYR A 297 15.67 12.83 -20.84
CA TYR A 297 16.80 12.94 -21.73
C TYR A 297 17.89 11.94 -21.32
N GLU A 298 18.90 11.76 -22.13
CA GLU A 298 20.00 10.81 -21.88
C GLU A 298 20.67 11.00 -20.50
N LYS A 299 20.91 12.25 -20.10
CA LYS A 299 21.62 12.60 -18.86
C LYS A 299 20.75 13.27 -17.80
N THR A 300 19.53 13.60 -18.10
CA THR A 300 18.64 14.29 -17.15
C THR A 300 17.21 13.83 -17.32
N SER A 301 16.52 13.63 -16.19
CA SER A 301 15.11 13.27 -16.16
C SER A 301 14.43 13.89 -14.95
N GLY A 302 13.17 14.23 -15.07
CA GLY A 302 12.44 14.82 -13.96
C GLY A 302 10.95 14.95 -14.23
N ALA A 303 10.23 15.46 -13.25
CA ALA A 303 8.81 15.72 -13.37
C ALA A 303 8.40 16.96 -12.57
N LEU A 304 7.47 17.70 -13.13
CA LEU A 304 6.64 18.67 -12.42
C LEU A 304 5.25 18.07 -12.29
N SER A 305 4.78 17.89 -11.07
CA SER A 305 3.51 17.22 -10.77
C SER A 305 2.64 18.11 -9.90
N PHE A 306 1.37 18.14 -10.24
CA PHE A 306 0.30 18.70 -9.44
C PHE A 306 -0.72 17.62 -9.14
N PHE A 307 -1.22 17.56 -7.90
CA PHE A 307 -2.30 16.65 -7.55
C PHE A 307 -3.27 17.27 -6.54
N TYR A 308 -4.49 16.78 -6.57
CA TYR A 308 -5.55 17.16 -5.64
C TYR A 308 -6.29 15.92 -5.18
N ASN A 309 -6.19 15.63 -3.89
CA ASN A 309 -6.94 14.55 -3.23
C ASN A 309 -8.08 15.17 -2.44
N TRP A 310 -9.22 14.48 -2.39
CA TRP A 310 -10.34 14.90 -1.57
C TRP A 310 -11.10 13.71 -1.03
N GLY A 311 -11.78 13.92 0.09
CA GLY A 311 -12.59 12.88 0.72
C GLY A 311 -13.81 13.40 1.42
N LYS A 312 -14.80 12.51 1.54
CA LYS A 312 -16.02 12.72 2.31
C LYS A 312 -16.36 11.44 3.06
N HIS A 313 -16.49 11.56 4.37
CA HIS A 313 -16.79 10.45 5.26
C HIS A 313 -18.10 10.73 6.00
N TRP A 314 -18.90 9.70 6.12
CA TRP A 314 -20.03 9.59 7.00
C TRP A 314 -19.87 8.30 7.79
N ILE A 315 -19.87 8.39 9.12
CA ILE A 315 -19.59 7.27 10.01
C ILE A 315 -20.65 7.21 11.10
N ASN A 316 -21.21 6.03 11.27
CA ASN A 316 -21.95 5.60 12.43
C ASN A 316 -21.04 4.62 13.19
N ASP A 317 -20.51 5.02 14.33
CA ASP A 317 -19.60 4.17 15.11
C ASP A 317 -20.31 2.98 15.77
N GLY A 318 -21.66 2.93 15.71
CA GLY A 318 -22.44 1.86 16.32
C GLY A 318 -22.37 1.87 17.85
N TYR A 319 -22.76 0.76 18.44
CA TYR A 319 -22.73 0.59 19.90
C TYR A 319 -22.53 -0.87 20.28
N ALA A 320 -21.98 -1.10 21.47
CA ALA A 320 -21.79 -2.45 22.01
C ALA A 320 -23.14 -3.08 22.41
N VAL A 321 -23.19 -4.41 22.51
CA VAL A 321 -24.39 -5.14 22.98
C VAL A 321 -24.79 -4.65 24.38
N GLY A 322 -26.05 -4.21 24.53
CA GLY A 322 -26.57 -3.62 25.76
C GLY A 322 -26.21 -2.15 25.97
N GLY A 323 -25.52 -1.53 25.03
CA GLY A 323 -25.29 -0.08 24.98
C GLY A 323 -26.42 0.67 24.26
N GLU A 324 -26.32 1.97 24.23
CA GLU A 324 -27.27 2.86 23.55
C GLU A 324 -26.68 3.39 22.24
N PRO A 325 -27.51 3.52 21.18
CA PRO A 325 -27.06 4.12 19.93
C PRO A 325 -26.66 5.58 20.12
N LEU A 326 -25.61 6.02 19.40
CA LEU A 326 -25.22 7.42 19.39
C LEU A 326 -26.33 8.28 18.75
N ASP A 327 -26.61 9.43 19.36
CA ASP A 327 -27.59 10.40 18.88
C ASP A 327 -27.11 11.27 17.72
N TYR A 328 -25.89 11.02 17.24
CA TYR A 328 -25.27 11.71 16.12
C TYR A 328 -24.58 10.74 15.14
N ARG A 329 -24.22 11.29 13.98
CA ARG A 329 -23.33 10.62 13.00
C ARG A 329 -22.14 11.53 12.75
N PHE A 330 -20.94 10.94 12.81
CA PHE A 330 -19.71 11.68 12.50
C PHE A 330 -19.61 11.92 10.99
N ASN A 331 -19.24 13.13 10.63
CA ASN A 331 -19.02 13.54 9.26
C ASN A 331 -17.67 14.25 9.14
N SER A 332 -16.98 14.07 8.02
CA SER A 332 -15.82 14.86 7.69
C SER A 332 -15.68 15.10 6.18
N ARG A 333 -15.00 16.18 5.85
CA ARG A 333 -14.50 16.49 4.52
C ARG A 333 -13.05 16.88 4.65
N ASP A 334 -12.22 16.33 3.81
CA ASP A 334 -10.80 16.64 3.76
C ASP A 334 -10.33 16.85 2.33
N ASP A 335 -9.30 17.66 2.18
CA ASP A 335 -8.61 17.88 0.93
C ASP A 335 -7.11 17.99 1.12
N MET A 336 -6.37 17.74 0.05
CA MET A 336 -4.93 17.90 -0.03
C MET A 336 -4.55 18.31 -1.45
N LEU A 337 -3.97 19.47 -1.59
CA LEU A 337 -3.36 19.95 -2.81
C LEU A 337 -1.86 19.79 -2.70
N GLY A 338 -1.22 19.23 -3.73
CA GLY A 338 0.22 19.03 -3.76
C GLY A 338 0.85 19.50 -5.05
N LEU A 339 2.02 20.10 -4.91
CA LEU A 339 2.92 20.45 -6.00
C LEU A 339 4.28 19.83 -5.70
N SER A 340 4.81 19.05 -6.63
CA SER A 340 6.13 18.43 -6.53
C SER A 340 6.91 18.69 -7.80
N TRP A 341 8.14 19.14 -7.66
CA TRP A 341 9.09 19.23 -8.77
C TRP A 341 10.39 18.56 -8.39
N TYR A 342 10.89 17.69 -9.24
CA TYR A 342 12.23 17.15 -9.08
C TYR A 342 12.94 17.06 -10.42
N GLN A 343 14.27 17.14 -10.38
CA GLN A 343 15.13 16.93 -11.50
C GLN A 343 16.33 16.09 -11.10
N SER A 344 16.60 15.06 -11.88
CA SER A 344 17.79 14.22 -11.77
C SER A 344 18.75 14.53 -12.90
N VAL A 345 20.03 14.57 -12.61
CA VAL A 345 21.07 14.82 -13.60
C VAL A 345 22.26 13.89 -13.37
N GLN A 346 22.85 13.43 -14.47
CA GLN A 346 24.15 12.75 -14.48
C GLN A 346 25.25 13.76 -14.76
N LEU A 347 25.95 14.22 -13.71
CA LEU A 347 27.00 15.22 -13.82
C LEU A 347 28.30 14.61 -14.38
N PHE A 348 28.59 13.36 -13.99
CA PHE A 348 29.75 12.60 -14.43
C PHE A 348 29.45 11.10 -14.44
N LYS A 349 30.37 10.29 -14.91
CA LYS A 349 30.17 8.84 -15.08
C LYS A 349 29.81 8.13 -13.77
N GLY A 350 28.71 7.40 -13.79
CA GLY A 350 28.25 6.63 -12.64
C GLY A 350 27.58 7.48 -11.55
N ASN A 351 27.41 8.79 -11.76
CA ASN A 351 26.73 9.68 -10.84
C ASN A 351 25.24 9.83 -11.22
N ARG A 352 24.41 10.03 -10.22
CA ARG A 352 23.07 10.58 -10.33
C ARG A 352 22.81 11.52 -9.15
N LEU A 353 22.56 12.77 -9.44
CA LEU A 353 22.12 13.78 -8.48
C LEU A 353 20.65 14.06 -8.73
N THR A 354 19.80 13.87 -7.74
CA THR A 354 18.39 14.25 -7.77
C THR A 354 18.14 15.36 -6.76
N ALA A 355 17.55 16.46 -7.20
CA ALA A 355 17.10 17.53 -6.32
C ALA A 355 15.61 17.78 -6.55
N GLY A 356 14.89 18.16 -5.51
CA GLY A 356 13.47 18.43 -5.63
C GLY A 356 12.92 19.31 -4.53
N VAL A 357 11.72 19.82 -4.78
CA VAL A 357 10.92 20.60 -3.84
C VAL A 357 9.50 20.08 -3.85
N ASP A 358 8.89 20.04 -2.66
CA ASP A 358 7.50 19.67 -2.47
C ASP A 358 6.77 20.78 -1.72
N PHE A 359 5.51 21.01 -2.07
CA PHE A 359 4.58 21.86 -1.34
C PHE A 359 3.25 21.15 -1.21
N PHE A 360 2.71 21.07 0.01
CA PHE A 360 1.42 20.48 0.30
C PHE A 360 0.57 21.45 1.12
N HIS A 361 -0.67 21.62 0.71
CA HIS A 361 -1.72 22.32 1.46
C HIS A 361 -2.82 21.32 1.75
N PHE A 362 -3.07 21.01 3.01
CA PHE A 362 -3.99 19.95 3.39
C PHE A 362 -4.77 20.27 4.66
N GLY A 363 -5.90 19.61 4.82
CA GLY A 363 -6.72 19.73 6.02
C GLY A 363 -8.16 19.36 5.77
N GLY A 364 -9.07 20.00 6.50
CA GLY A 364 -10.50 19.78 6.33
C GLY A 364 -11.33 20.17 7.54
N GLU A 365 -12.60 19.82 7.46
CA GLU A 365 -13.60 20.03 8.52
C GLU A 365 -14.21 18.70 8.99
N SER A 366 -14.61 18.64 10.25
CA SER A 366 -15.43 17.55 10.76
C SER A 366 -16.51 18.06 11.74
N TRP A 367 -17.60 17.33 11.81
CA TRP A 367 -18.73 17.65 12.67
C TRP A 367 -19.54 16.41 13.02
N ASN A 368 -20.27 16.49 14.14
CA ASN A 368 -21.32 15.55 14.46
C ASN A 368 -22.66 16.09 13.94
N GLN A 369 -23.41 15.27 13.20
CA GLN A 369 -24.75 15.55 12.73
C GLN A 369 -25.74 14.81 13.61
N PRO A 370 -26.57 15.51 14.41
CA PRO A 370 -27.63 14.87 15.20
C PRO A 370 -28.59 14.07 14.34
N VAL A 371 -29.01 12.89 14.81
CA VAL A 371 -29.93 11.99 14.10
C VAL A 371 -31.34 12.57 13.99
N ASN A 372 -31.73 13.36 14.95
CA ASN A 372 -33.04 14.02 15.02
C ASN A 372 -33.18 15.28 14.14
N GLY A 373 -32.17 15.59 13.31
CA GLY A 373 -32.19 16.72 12.39
C GLY A 373 -31.81 18.08 13.00
N GLY A 374 -31.17 18.10 14.17
CA GLY A 374 -30.62 19.30 14.78
C GLY A 374 -29.44 19.91 14.01
N GLU A 375 -28.98 21.08 14.45
CA GLU A 375 -27.81 21.75 13.87
C GLU A 375 -26.54 20.93 14.00
N ARG A 376 -25.68 21.03 12.99
CA ARG A 376 -24.38 20.36 13.02
C ARG A 376 -23.49 20.89 14.15
N GLN A 377 -22.80 20.00 14.83
CA GLN A 377 -21.88 20.31 15.92
C GLN A 377 -20.45 20.23 15.40
N PRO A 378 -19.77 21.38 15.09
CA PRO A 378 -18.42 21.39 14.58
C PRO A 378 -17.43 20.78 15.57
N GLN A 379 -16.47 19.98 15.07
CA GLN A 379 -15.38 19.40 15.84
C GLN A 379 -14.04 20.07 15.51
N VAL A 380 -13.73 20.22 14.22
CA VAL A 380 -12.52 20.88 13.73
C VAL A 380 -12.78 21.48 12.35
N ASP A 381 -12.11 22.58 12.08
CA ASP A 381 -11.93 23.17 10.75
C ASP A 381 -10.51 23.75 10.72
N LYS A 382 -9.56 23.02 10.11
CA LYS A 382 -8.14 23.37 10.10
C LYS A 382 -7.49 22.97 8.79
N LYS A 383 -6.58 23.84 8.33
CA LYS A 383 -5.67 23.59 7.21
C LYS A 383 -4.24 23.90 7.62
N GLN A 384 -3.29 23.22 7.00
CA GLN A 384 -1.86 23.30 7.27
C GLN A 384 -1.08 23.23 5.97
N ASP A 385 0.14 23.80 6.02
CA ASP A 385 1.06 23.79 4.91
C ASP A 385 2.33 23.02 5.29
N GLU A 386 2.86 22.29 4.32
CA GLU A 386 4.16 21.62 4.41
C GLU A 386 4.98 21.98 3.17
N MET A 387 6.22 22.40 3.35
CA MET A 387 7.15 22.76 2.30
C MET A 387 8.49 22.11 2.55
N ALA A 388 9.05 21.49 1.50
CA ALA A 388 10.32 20.79 1.64
C ALA A 388 11.23 20.96 0.43
N GLY A 389 12.54 20.84 0.70
CA GLY A 389 13.57 20.69 -0.30
C GLY A 389 14.47 19.50 0.02
N TYR A 390 14.88 18.76 -1.00
CA TYR A 390 15.73 17.59 -0.83
C TYR A 390 16.76 17.43 -1.92
N VAL A 391 17.84 16.73 -1.57
CA VAL A 391 18.90 16.30 -2.49
C VAL A 391 19.24 14.84 -2.19
N ASP A 392 19.34 14.05 -3.24
CA ASP A 392 19.81 12.66 -3.21
C ASP A 392 20.96 12.51 -4.19
N PHE A 393 22.09 12.03 -3.69
CA PHE A 393 23.32 11.86 -4.45
C PHE A 393 23.71 10.38 -4.47
N ARG A 394 23.67 9.77 -5.65
CA ARG A 394 24.11 8.40 -5.88
C ARG A 394 25.35 8.37 -6.76
N GLN A 395 26.34 7.57 -6.38
CA GLN A 395 27.58 7.40 -7.11
C GLN A 395 28.02 5.95 -7.16
N HIS A 396 28.20 5.42 -8.34
CA HIS A 396 28.95 4.19 -8.58
C HIS A 396 30.45 4.50 -8.48
N LEU A 397 31.04 4.28 -7.31
CA LEU A 397 32.45 4.54 -7.04
C LEU A 397 33.32 3.53 -7.79
N TYR A 398 32.90 2.26 -7.77
CA TYR A 398 33.52 1.16 -8.47
C TYR A 398 32.45 0.24 -9.05
N ARG A 399 32.82 -0.71 -9.90
CA ARG A 399 31.87 -1.71 -10.42
C ARG A 399 31.20 -2.54 -9.33
N TRP A 400 31.82 -2.61 -8.17
CA TRP A 400 31.38 -3.39 -7.01
C TRP A 400 30.83 -2.54 -5.86
N LEU A 401 30.88 -1.19 -5.94
CA LEU A 401 30.46 -0.31 -4.84
C LEU A 401 29.63 0.88 -5.35
N THR A 402 28.44 1.04 -4.80
CA THR A 402 27.57 2.20 -4.97
C THR A 402 27.40 2.90 -3.62
N LEU A 403 27.60 4.21 -3.60
CA LEU A 403 27.30 5.12 -2.48
C LEU A 403 26.00 5.86 -2.78
N ASP A 404 25.17 6.04 -1.75
CA ASP A 404 23.91 6.81 -1.80
C ASP A 404 23.85 7.72 -0.58
N LEU A 405 23.66 9.02 -0.77
CA LEU A 405 23.57 10.04 0.29
C LEU A 405 22.39 10.94 0.01
N GLY A 406 21.51 11.08 0.98
CA GLY A 406 20.32 11.91 0.89
C GLY A 406 20.16 12.85 2.07
N VAL A 407 19.59 14.02 1.81
CA VAL A 407 19.18 14.97 2.84
C VAL A 407 17.91 15.69 2.41
N ARG A 408 16.99 15.86 3.35
CA ARG A 408 15.77 16.67 3.20
C ARG A 408 15.64 17.64 4.36
N ILE A 409 15.19 18.83 4.04
CA ILE A 409 14.69 19.82 5.00
C ILE A 409 13.20 19.95 4.74
N ASP A 410 12.42 19.75 5.78
CA ASP A 410 10.97 19.77 5.74
C ASP A 410 10.44 20.77 6.75
N HIS A 411 9.54 21.65 6.35
CA HIS A 411 8.96 22.69 7.20
C HIS A 411 7.44 22.60 7.20
N HIS A 412 6.87 22.44 8.38
CA HIS A 412 5.45 22.39 8.62
C HIS A 412 4.97 23.67 9.30
N SER A 413 3.92 24.30 8.82
CA SER A 413 3.43 25.62 9.24
C SER A 413 3.13 25.77 10.74
N HIS A 414 2.83 24.66 11.43
CA HIS A 414 2.51 24.66 12.86
C HIS A 414 3.63 24.07 13.73
N VAL A 415 4.27 22.99 13.27
CA VAL A 415 5.19 22.18 14.12
C VAL A 415 6.65 22.59 13.96
N GLY A 416 7.00 23.26 12.84
CA GLY A 416 8.36 23.72 12.56
C GLY A 416 9.14 22.82 11.60
N THR A 417 10.47 22.80 11.74
CA THR A 417 11.38 22.24 10.73
C THR A 417 12.05 20.95 11.18
N GLU A 418 12.12 19.95 10.28
CA GLU A 418 12.82 18.69 10.45
C GLU A 418 13.94 18.51 9.41
N TRP A 419 15.07 17.95 9.87
CA TRP A 419 16.19 17.53 9.04
C TRP A 419 16.23 16.00 8.95
N VAL A 420 16.35 15.49 7.73
CA VAL A 420 16.21 14.06 7.43
C VAL A 420 17.40 13.58 6.60
N PRO A 421 18.48 13.11 7.24
CA PRO A 421 19.62 12.52 6.55
C PRO A 421 19.41 11.03 6.29
N GLN A 422 20.05 10.55 5.22
CA GLN A 422 20.16 9.14 4.84
C GLN A 422 21.52 8.86 4.23
N ALA A 423 22.10 7.69 4.51
CA ALA A 423 23.31 7.19 3.87
C ALA A 423 23.19 5.70 3.61
N GLY A 424 23.72 5.26 2.48
CA GLY A 424 23.70 3.85 2.10
C GLY A 424 24.89 3.42 1.26
N LEU A 425 25.23 2.14 1.37
CA LEU A 425 26.24 1.48 0.56
C LEU A 425 25.67 0.19 -0.02
N SER A 426 25.93 -0.04 -1.31
CA SER A 426 25.58 -1.30 -1.98
C SER A 426 26.84 -1.92 -2.58
N PHE A 427 27.18 -3.13 -2.14
CA PHE A 427 28.31 -3.91 -2.62
C PHE A 427 27.78 -4.97 -3.60
N HIS A 428 28.24 -4.91 -4.84
CA HIS A 428 27.94 -5.88 -5.90
C HIS A 428 29.06 -6.90 -5.96
N LEU A 429 28.80 -8.08 -5.44
CA LEU A 429 29.78 -9.16 -5.32
C LEU A 429 29.69 -10.14 -6.50
N PRO A 430 30.75 -10.96 -6.74
CA PRO A 430 30.66 -12.06 -7.70
C PRO A 430 29.49 -13.00 -7.44
N ALA A 431 29.10 -13.78 -8.45
CA ALA A 431 27.99 -14.74 -8.39
C ALA A 431 26.61 -14.10 -8.10
N ASN A 432 26.41 -12.86 -8.53
CA ASN A 432 25.17 -12.09 -8.32
C ASN A 432 24.76 -12.00 -6.84
N ALA A 433 25.76 -11.87 -5.97
CA ALA A 433 25.55 -11.58 -4.57
C ALA A 433 25.63 -10.07 -4.30
N GLU A 434 24.85 -9.60 -3.33
CA GLU A 434 24.79 -8.20 -2.94
C GLU A 434 24.81 -8.08 -1.42
N ILE A 435 25.52 -7.08 -0.92
CA ILE A 435 25.44 -6.64 0.47
C ILE A 435 25.03 -5.17 0.45
N LYS A 436 24.05 -4.81 1.27
CA LYS A 436 23.54 -3.44 1.41
C LYS A 436 23.60 -3.02 2.86
N LEU A 437 24.10 -1.82 3.07
CA LEU A 437 24.11 -1.14 4.36
C LEU A 437 23.33 0.15 4.23
N MET A 438 22.45 0.45 5.17
CA MET A 438 21.67 1.67 5.19
C MET A 438 21.55 2.20 6.61
N ALA A 439 21.66 3.52 6.75
CA ALA A 439 21.28 4.27 7.92
C ALA A 439 20.44 5.47 7.47
N GLY A 440 19.23 5.61 8.00
CA GLY A 440 18.32 6.67 7.59
C GLY A 440 17.41 7.12 8.73
N LYS A 441 17.13 8.42 8.76
CA LYS A 441 16.14 9.01 9.65
C LYS A 441 14.78 9.01 8.98
N GLY A 442 13.76 8.58 9.73
CA GLY A 442 12.35 8.76 9.38
C GLY A 442 11.67 9.71 10.38
N PHE A 443 10.63 10.39 9.95
CA PHE A 443 9.86 11.26 10.83
C PHE A 443 8.39 11.31 10.42
N ARG A 444 7.55 11.78 11.34
CA ARG A 444 6.13 12.04 11.10
C ARG A 444 5.71 13.29 11.88
N TYR A 445 5.06 14.22 11.21
CA TYR A 445 4.38 15.31 11.87
C TYR A 445 3.10 14.84 12.58
N PRO A 446 2.71 15.44 13.71
CA PRO A 446 1.42 15.22 14.32
C PRO A 446 0.29 15.55 13.35
N THR A 447 -0.75 14.74 13.34
CA THR A 447 -1.94 14.95 12.49
C THR A 447 -2.82 16.07 13.05
N ILE A 448 -3.69 16.65 12.21
CA ILE A 448 -4.71 17.61 12.66
C ILE A 448 -5.59 17.00 13.75
N ARG A 449 -5.89 15.69 13.64
CA ARG A 449 -6.62 14.95 14.68
C ARG A 449 -5.88 14.97 16.02
N GLU A 450 -4.60 14.69 16.03
CA GLU A 450 -3.79 14.65 17.26
C GLU A 450 -3.60 16.02 17.91
N LEU A 451 -3.54 17.06 17.06
CA LEU A 451 -3.34 18.45 17.53
C LEU A 451 -4.64 19.11 18.01
N TYR A 452 -5.79 18.84 17.36
CA TYR A 452 -6.99 19.68 17.54
C TYR A 452 -8.30 18.92 17.69
N MET A 453 -8.39 17.62 17.36
CA MET A 453 -9.65 16.90 17.41
C MET A 453 -9.78 16.05 18.66
N PHE A 454 -10.97 16.05 19.24
CA PHE A 454 -11.34 15.25 20.41
C PHE A 454 -10.58 15.65 21.69
N ARG A 455 -11.00 15.13 22.82
CA ARG A 455 -10.45 15.47 24.15
C ARG A 455 -8.97 15.20 24.37
N PRO A 456 -8.34 14.13 23.77
CA PRO A 456 -6.89 13.90 23.95
C PRO A 456 -6.01 14.81 23.08
N ALA A 457 -6.55 15.72 22.26
CA ALA A 457 -5.76 16.60 21.41
C ALA A 457 -4.81 17.49 22.20
N ASN A 458 -3.62 17.71 21.61
CA ASN A 458 -2.59 18.56 22.19
C ASN A 458 -1.88 19.35 21.08
N PRO A 459 -2.05 20.69 21.04
CA PRO A 459 -1.39 21.54 20.04
C PRO A 459 0.14 21.62 20.18
N ASP A 460 0.71 21.24 21.33
CA ASP A 460 2.15 21.35 21.61
C ASP A 460 2.94 20.10 21.22
N LEU A 461 2.34 19.19 20.46
CA LEU A 461 3.01 17.97 19.98
C LEU A 461 4.17 18.29 19.04
N ARG A 462 5.22 17.48 19.19
CA ARG A 462 6.43 17.50 18.37
C ARG A 462 6.41 16.35 17.37
N PRO A 463 7.25 16.42 16.29
CA PRO A 463 7.37 15.31 15.36
C PRO A 463 7.85 14.02 16.04
N GLU A 464 7.30 12.90 15.61
CA GLU A 464 7.88 11.59 15.88
C GLU A 464 9.12 11.39 15.02
N ARG A 465 10.12 10.70 15.53
CA ARG A 465 11.39 10.45 14.86
C ARG A 465 11.83 9.02 15.08
N LEU A 466 12.49 8.45 14.08
CA LEU A 466 13.21 7.20 14.24
C LEU A 466 14.49 7.17 13.39
N TRP A 467 15.44 6.35 13.83
CA TRP A 467 16.57 5.92 13.05
C TRP A 467 16.41 4.45 12.68
N ASN A 468 16.69 4.10 11.44
CA ASN A 468 16.74 2.72 10.97
C ASN A 468 18.15 2.40 10.48
N TYR A 469 18.71 1.31 10.97
CA TYR A 469 19.98 0.74 10.53
C TYR A 469 19.69 -0.63 9.96
N GLU A 470 20.19 -0.88 8.75
CA GLU A 470 19.86 -2.11 8.00
C GLU A 470 21.13 -2.70 7.38
N LEU A 471 21.26 -4.02 7.51
CA LEU A 471 22.23 -4.84 6.80
C LEU A 471 21.46 -5.93 6.05
N ALA A 472 21.56 -5.90 4.72
CA ALA A 472 20.93 -6.91 3.88
C ALA A 472 22.00 -7.64 3.06
N TRP A 473 21.84 -8.95 2.93
CA TRP A 473 22.56 -9.78 2.00
C TRP A 473 21.58 -10.54 1.12
N SER A 474 21.83 -10.61 -0.18
CA SER A 474 21.03 -11.39 -1.11
C SER A 474 21.88 -11.99 -2.21
N GLN A 475 21.42 -13.10 -2.76
CA GLN A 475 22.10 -13.75 -3.88
C GLN A 475 21.10 -14.38 -4.85
N ARG A 476 21.44 -14.29 -6.14
CA ARG A 476 20.73 -14.99 -7.21
C ARG A 476 21.64 -16.06 -7.80
N SER A 477 21.16 -17.29 -7.86
CA SER A 477 21.90 -18.42 -8.39
C SER A 477 21.07 -19.21 -9.41
N MET A 478 21.63 -20.28 -9.98
CA MET A 478 20.98 -21.14 -10.97
C MET A 478 20.40 -20.36 -12.17
N LYS A 479 21.14 -19.40 -12.71
CA LYS A 479 20.71 -18.52 -13.82
C LYS A 479 19.42 -17.76 -13.46
N GLY A 480 19.35 -17.19 -12.25
CA GLY A 480 18.21 -16.40 -11.76
C GLY A 480 17.00 -17.22 -11.30
N ARG A 481 17.08 -18.56 -11.30
CA ARG A 481 15.98 -19.41 -10.82
C ARG A 481 15.84 -19.45 -9.31
N LEU A 482 16.96 -19.30 -8.60
CA LEU A 482 17.00 -19.32 -7.15
C LEU A 482 17.40 -17.94 -6.63
N PHE A 483 16.55 -17.37 -5.79
CA PHE A 483 16.81 -16.17 -5.01
C PHE A 483 16.75 -16.50 -3.53
N TYR A 484 17.69 -16.02 -2.77
CA TYR A 484 17.68 -16.06 -1.32
C TYR A 484 18.36 -14.84 -0.74
N GLY A 485 17.87 -14.41 0.42
CA GLY A 485 18.38 -13.22 1.08
C GLY A 485 18.02 -13.17 2.55
N VAL A 486 18.85 -12.46 3.28
CA VAL A 486 18.69 -12.17 4.71
C VAL A 486 18.81 -10.67 4.90
N ASN A 487 17.92 -10.10 5.69
CA ASN A 487 17.95 -8.71 6.09
C ASN A 487 17.86 -8.62 7.60
N VAL A 488 18.76 -7.89 8.23
CA VAL A 488 18.75 -7.59 9.65
C VAL A 488 18.60 -6.09 9.82
N PHE A 489 17.70 -5.68 10.70
CA PHE A 489 17.44 -4.27 10.95
C PHE A 489 17.36 -3.96 12.45
N TYR A 490 17.69 -2.72 12.77
CA TYR A 490 17.52 -2.11 14.08
C TYR A 490 16.87 -0.74 13.91
N ILE A 491 15.76 -0.53 14.61
CA ILE A 491 14.97 0.70 14.60
C ILE A 491 14.94 1.27 16.00
N ASP A 492 15.38 2.52 16.15
CA ASP A 492 15.30 3.29 17.39
C ASP A 492 14.48 4.55 17.16
N GLY A 493 13.32 4.65 17.81
CA GLY A 493 12.39 5.76 17.65
C GLY A 493 12.09 6.45 18.96
N GLU A 494 11.92 7.77 18.88
CA GLU A 494 11.66 8.65 20.01
C GLU A 494 10.50 9.62 19.73
N ASN A 495 9.99 10.24 20.77
CA ASN A 495 8.89 11.20 20.69
C ASN A 495 7.59 10.62 20.10
N LEU A 496 7.37 9.31 20.18
CA LEU A 496 6.12 8.73 19.70
C LEU A 496 4.93 9.32 20.46
N ILE A 497 3.90 9.66 19.72
CA ILE A 497 2.68 10.26 20.27
C ILE A 497 1.84 9.16 20.90
N MET A 498 1.65 9.25 22.20
CA MET A 498 0.86 8.30 22.97
C MET A 498 -0.22 9.04 23.76
N ARG A 499 -1.37 8.38 23.91
CA ARG A 499 -2.46 8.86 24.78
C ARG A 499 -2.17 8.42 26.21
N MET A 500 -1.94 9.36 27.09
CA MET A 500 -1.61 9.13 28.50
C MET A 500 -2.49 9.96 29.42
N PRO A 501 -2.76 9.51 30.66
CA PRO A 501 -3.41 10.34 31.66
C PRO A 501 -2.43 11.42 32.14
N VAL A 502 -2.82 12.68 31.96
CA VAL A 502 -2.12 13.87 32.48
C VAL A 502 -3.13 14.64 33.31
N ASP A 503 -2.84 14.86 34.59
CA ASP A 503 -3.72 15.54 35.55
C ASP A 503 -5.17 15.00 35.54
N GLY A 504 -5.31 13.67 35.46
CA GLY A 504 -6.61 12.97 35.44
C GLY A 504 -7.37 13.06 34.11
N ARG A 505 -6.78 13.63 33.06
CA ARG A 505 -7.37 13.70 31.72
C ARG A 505 -6.51 12.96 30.70
N GLN A 506 -7.14 12.29 29.75
CA GLN A 506 -6.41 11.68 28.62
C GLN A 506 -5.92 12.77 27.69
N MET A 507 -4.60 12.78 27.38
CA MET A 507 -3.96 13.72 26.49
C MET A 507 -2.92 13.04 25.62
N ASN A 508 -2.76 13.47 24.38
CA ASN A 508 -1.70 13.03 23.48
C ASN A 508 -0.40 13.71 23.89
N ILE A 509 0.64 12.95 24.15
CA ILE A 509 1.96 13.48 24.53
C ILE A 509 3.10 12.72 23.85
N ASN A 510 4.23 13.37 23.62
CA ASN A 510 5.44 12.80 23.06
C ASN A 510 6.28 12.11 24.13
N THR A 511 5.88 10.93 24.54
CA THR A 511 6.60 10.14 25.57
C THR A 511 7.00 8.75 25.08
N GLY A 512 6.47 8.33 23.93
CA GLY A 512 6.70 6.98 23.41
C GLY A 512 8.13 6.81 22.91
N LYS A 513 8.65 5.62 23.14
CA LYS A 513 9.89 5.11 22.57
C LYS A 513 9.61 3.78 21.91
N ILE A 514 10.23 3.52 20.76
CA ILE A 514 10.18 2.24 20.09
C ILE A 514 11.61 1.77 19.82
N GLU A 515 11.87 0.50 20.09
CA GLU A 515 13.14 -0.14 19.81
C GLU A 515 12.83 -1.52 19.22
N ASN A 516 13.04 -1.67 17.91
CA ASN A 516 12.75 -2.90 17.19
C ASN A 516 14.01 -3.46 16.57
N THR A 517 14.33 -4.72 16.89
CA THR A 517 15.37 -5.49 16.21
C THR A 517 14.72 -6.68 15.52
N GLY A 518 15.08 -6.92 14.27
CA GLY A 518 14.49 -8.03 13.53
C GLY A 518 15.37 -8.56 12.43
N ALA A 519 15.03 -9.76 11.97
CA ALA A 519 15.62 -10.39 10.80
C ALA A 519 14.52 -10.93 9.87
N GLU A 520 14.72 -10.75 8.57
CA GLU A 520 13.84 -11.23 7.51
C GLU A 520 14.63 -12.17 6.61
N VAL A 521 14.06 -13.34 6.30
CA VAL A 521 14.65 -14.29 5.37
C VAL A 521 13.71 -14.45 4.20
N GLN A 522 14.24 -14.35 2.99
CA GLN A 522 13.51 -14.56 1.74
C GLN A 522 14.12 -15.72 0.96
N PHE A 523 13.26 -16.56 0.43
CA PHE A 523 13.64 -17.64 -0.46
C PHE A 523 12.61 -17.72 -1.59
N ALA A 524 13.07 -17.73 -2.84
CA ALA A 524 12.22 -17.95 -4.01
C ALA A 524 12.90 -18.87 -5.00
N TYR A 525 12.19 -19.91 -5.44
CA TYR A 525 12.68 -20.83 -6.45
C TYR A 525 11.66 -20.93 -7.59
N ARG A 526 12.15 -20.77 -8.82
CA ARG A 526 11.34 -20.93 -10.04
C ARG A 526 11.52 -22.33 -10.59
N PHE A 527 10.49 -23.16 -10.46
CA PHE A 527 10.46 -24.47 -11.07
C PHE A 527 10.29 -24.35 -12.59
N SER A 528 11.07 -25.06 -13.38
CA SER A 528 10.74 -25.30 -14.78
C SER A 528 9.96 -26.60 -14.83
N ALA A 529 8.70 -26.54 -15.22
CA ALA A 529 7.95 -27.75 -15.50
C ALA A 529 8.50 -28.40 -16.80
N TYR A 530 9.44 -29.30 -16.65
CA TYR A 530 9.73 -30.32 -17.69
C TYR A 530 8.90 -31.56 -17.36
N GLY A 531 7.69 -31.60 -17.88
CA GLY A 531 6.93 -32.83 -18.03
C GLY A 531 6.79 -33.14 -19.52
N PRO A 532 6.66 -34.41 -19.96
CA PRO A 532 6.33 -34.71 -21.34
C PRO A 532 5.03 -33.98 -21.68
N ALA A 533 5.04 -33.29 -22.80
CA ALA A 533 3.91 -32.50 -23.27
C ALA A 533 2.62 -33.35 -23.28
N CYS A 534 1.80 -33.20 -22.29
CA CYS A 534 0.38 -33.45 -22.47
C CYS A 534 -0.11 -32.34 -23.40
N THR A 535 -0.26 -32.68 -24.67
CA THR A 535 -0.83 -31.83 -25.70
C THR A 535 -2.17 -31.29 -25.19
N GLY A 536 -2.20 -30.02 -24.78
CA GLY A 536 -3.43 -29.34 -24.36
C GLY A 536 -3.36 -28.48 -23.09
N PHE A 537 -2.23 -28.42 -22.34
CA PHE A 537 -2.12 -27.55 -21.17
C PHE A 537 -0.84 -26.70 -21.24
N SER A 538 -1.01 -25.38 -21.04
CA SER A 538 0.11 -24.47 -20.83
C SER A 538 0.98 -24.92 -19.64
N PRO A 539 2.31 -24.84 -19.72
CA PRO A 539 3.17 -25.17 -18.59
C PRO A 539 2.87 -24.20 -17.44
N ALA A 540 2.34 -24.74 -16.35
CA ALA A 540 2.16 -23.98 -15.12
C ALA A 540 3.55 -23.63 -14.56
N GLN A 541 3.89 -22.37 -14.57
CA GLN A 541 5.06 -21.88 -13.83
C GLN A 541 4.67 -21.72 -12.36
N GLY A 542 4.99 -22.69 -11.55
CA GLY A 542 4.86 -22.60 -10.10
C GLY A 542 5.99 -21.74 -9.51
N LEU A 543 5.64 -20.69 -8.82
CA LEU A 543 6.57 -19.93 -7.98
C LEU A 543 6.33 -20.37 -6.52
N CYS A 544 7.31 -21.01 -5.91
CA CYS A 544 7.28 -21.27 -4.48
C CYS A 544 7.95 -20.08 -3.76
N ARG A 545 7.18 -19.33 -3.02
CA ARG A 545 7.64 -18.29 -2.09
C ARG A 545 7.28 -18.73 -0.68
N SER A 546 8.25 -18.83 0.17
CA SER A 546 8.03 -18.90 1.61
C SER A 546 8.34 -17.52 2.21
N HIS A 547 7.33 -16.92 2.80
CA HIS A 547 7.50 -15.72 3.61
C HIS A 547 7.43 -16.14 5.07
N PHE A 548 8.41 -15.74 5.84
CA PHE A 548 8.40 -15.94 7.28
C PHE A 548 7.76 -14.71 7.92
N PHE A 549 6.60 -14.91 8.51
CA PHE A 549 5.85 -13.83 9.14
C PHE A 549 6.17 -13.73 10.63
N GLN A 550 6.34 -12.51 11.06
CA GLN A 550 6.35 -12.11 12.46
C GLN A 550 4.94 -12.23 13.07
N ARG A 551 4.76 -13.15 14.03
CA ARG A 551 3.78 -12.97 15.08
C ARG A 551 4.56 -12.77 16.38
N PRO A 552 4.17 -11.84 17.26
CA PRO A 552 4.78 -11.74 18.58
C PRO A 552 4.39 -13.02 19.35
N LEU A 553 5.29 -13.96 19.43
CA LEU A 553 5.20 -15.13 20.28
C LEU A 553 6.32 -15.01 21.31
N VAL A 554 5.90 -14.77 22.54
CA VAL A 554 6.75 -15.06 23.70
C VAL A 554 7.01 -16.57 23.68
N CYS A 555 8.17 -16.97 23.21
CA CYS A 555 8.60 -18.35 23.26
C CYS A 555 9.65 -18.52 24.34
N ARG A 556 9.23 -19.12 25.46
CA ARG A 556 10.15 -19.82 26.34
C ARG A 556 10.43 -21.18 25.74
N ASP A 557 11.72 -21.42 25.46
CA ASP A 557 12.38 -22.70 25.24
C ASP A 557 11.85 -23.65 24.15
N ARG A 558 12.60 -23.71 23.08
CA ARG A 558 12.89 -24.78 22.12
C ARG A 558 12.67 -24.37 20.66
N CYS A 559 13.79 -24.18 19.95
CA CYS A 559 13.82 -24.23 18.50
C CYS A 559 13.41 -25.63 18.01
N ALA A 560 12.29 -25.69 17.29
CA ALA A 560 11.96 -26.85 16.47
C ALA A 560 11.65 -26.36 15.07
N VAL A 561 12.51 -26.72 14.13
CA VAL A 561 12.23 -26.60 12.70
C VAL A 561 11.20 -27.68 12.37
N CYS A 562 9.93 -27.32 12.23
CA CYS A 562 8.89 -28.20 11.71
C CYS A 562 8.41 -27.68 10.35
N GLY A 563 9.06 -28.12 9.28
CA GLY A 563 8.49 -28.11 7.95
C GLY A 563 7.45 -29.26 7.85
N ARG A 564 6.17 -28.95 7.81
CA ARG A 564 5.11 -29.94 7.55
C ARG A 564 4.66 -29.77 6.10
N ILE A 565 5.00 -30.77 5.28
CA ILE A 565 4.42 -30.90 3.94
C ILE A 565 3.04 -31.52 4.12
N ILE A 566 1.99 -30.75 3.89
CA ILE A 566 0.61 -31.26 3.96
C ILE A 566 0.17 -31.55 2.53
N TYR A 567 0.05 -32.84 2.20
CA TYR A 567 -0.61 -33.26 0.97
C TYR A 567 -2.12 -33.34 1.25
N ARG A 568 -2.90 -32.46 0.65
CA ARG A 568 -4.36 -32.54 0.67
C ARG A 568 -4.85 -33.10 -0.65
N CYS A 569 -5.09 -34.40 -0.70
CA CYS A 569 -5.82 -35.02 -1.81
C CYS A 569 -7.33 -34.92 -1.54
N LYS A 570 -8.04 -34.10 -2.29
CA LYS A 570 -9.52 -34.12 -2.29
C LYS A 570 -10.00 -35.19 -3.24
N ASN A 571 -10.50 -36.30 -2.67
CA ASN A 571 -11.29 -37.27 -3.42
C ASN A 571 -12.71 -36.72 -3.58
N ARG A 572 -13.08 -36.31 -4.81
CA ARG A 572 -14.49 -36.12 -5.16
C ARG A 572 -15.01 -37.41 -5.79
N LYS A 573 -15.82 -38.15 -5.06
CA LYS A 573 -16.63 -39.25 -5.61
C LYS A 573 -17.76 -38.64 -6.45
N TYR A 574 -17.65 -38.74 -7.77
CA TYR A 574 -18.82 -38.75 -8.67
C TYR A 574 -18.87 -40.09 -9.41
N GLY A 575 -20.05 -40.63 -9.47
CA GLY A 575 -20.32 -41.97 -9.94
C GLY A 575 -19.70 -42.30 -11.31
N LYS A 576 -19.12 -43.48 -11.33
CA LYS A 576 -18.67 -44.31 -12.47
C LYS A 576 -18.10 -43.57 -13.68
N ARG A 577 -16.79 -43.56 -13.73
CA ARG A 577 -15.77 -43.40 -14.77
C ARG A 577 -14.94 -42.12 -14.70
N TYR A 578 -13.61 -42.39 -14.56
CA TYR A 578 -12.46 -41.49 -14.56
C TYR A 578 -12.15 -40.74 -13.24
N GLU A 579 -11.31 -41.35 -12.43
CA GLU A 579 -10.56 -40.68 -11.39
C GLU A 579 -9.52 -39.75 -12.01
N ARG A 580 -9.66 -38.44 -11.83
CA ARG A 580 -8.55 -37.49 -11.94
C ARG A 580 -8.12 -37.14 -10.52
N ARG A 581 -6.88 -37.46 -10.18
CA ARG A 581 -6.23 -37.01 -8.96
C ARG A 581 -5.67 -35.61 -9.18
N PHE A 582 -6.18 -34.62 -8.48
CA PHE A 582 -5.55 -33.32 -8.34
C PHE A 582 -4.78 -33.35 -7.02
N CYS A 583 -3.48 -33.14 -7.09
CA CYS A 583 -2.64 -32.91 -5.92
C CYS A 583 -2.31 -31.42 -5.85
N ASP A 584 -2.91 -30.72 -4.91
CA ASP A 584 -2.44 -29.39 -4.52
C ASP A 584 -1.33 -29.57 -3.48
N VAL A 585 -0.17 -29.02 -3.79
CA VAL A 585 0.96 -28.98 -2.86
C VAL A 585 0.99 -27.61 -2.22
N GLU A 586 0.46 -27.55 -1.00
CA GLU A 586 0.60 -26.36 -0.16
C GLU A 586 1.83 -26.50 0.75
N PHE A 587 2.80 -25.60 0.58
CA PHE A 587 3.91 -25.45 1.51
C PHE A 587 3.53 -24.41 2.57
N ALA A 588 3.17 -24.87 3.77
CA ALA A 588 3.08 -24.02 4.93
C ALA A 588 4.32 -24.25 5.81
N GLY A 589 5.31 -23.39 5.69
CA GLY A 589 6.49 -23.39 6.54
C GLY A 589 6.53 -22.13 7.41
N THR A 590 6.35 -22.28 8.72
CA THR A 590 6.54 -21.18 9.68
C THR A 590 7.86 -21.42 10.41
N VAL A 591 8.86 -20.57 10.18
CA VAL A 591 10.02 -20.47 11.07
C VAL A 591 9.88 -19.15 11.82
N SER A 592 9.49 -19.20 13.05
CA SER A 592 9.45 -18.05 13.95
C SER A 592 10.76 -18.00 14.73
N GLY A 593 11.50 -16.97 14.50
CA GLY A 593 12.67 -16.60 15.28
C GLY A 593 12.88 -15.11 15.17
N CYS A 594 12.12 -14.33 15.93
CA CYS A 594 12.44 -12.94 16.23
C CYS A 594 12.17 -12.72 17.72
N VAL A 595 13.21 -12.40 18.45
CA VAL A 595 13.08 -11.82 19.79
C VAL A 595 12.82 -10.34 19.55
N VAL A 596 11.59 -9.90 19.78
CA VAL A 596 11.26 -8.48 19.88
C VAL A 596 11.21 -8.17 21.37
N ASP A 597 12.30 -7.67 21.91
CA ASP A 597 12.28 -7.02 23.22
C ASP A 597 11.81 -5.58 23.00
N SER A 598 10.55 -5.31 23.27
CA SER A 598 10.02 -3.96 23.37
C SER A 598 10.14 -3.51 24.82
N TYR A 599 11.15 -2.73 25.14
CA TYR A 599 11.26 -2.03 26.41
C TYR A 599 10.37 -0.77 26.36
N LEU A 600 9.25 -0.83 27.05
CA LEU A 600 8.56 0.36 27.53
C LEU A 600 9.32 0.87 28.76
N GLY A 601 9.70 2.15 28.77
CA GLY A 601 10.46 2.79 29.83
C GLY A 601 9.94 2.54 31.25
N PRO A 602 10.70 2.85 32.31
CA PRO A 602 10.52 2.30 33.64
C PRO A 602 9.16 2.62 34.25
N GLY A 603 8.31 1.59 34.37
CA GLY A 603 7.11 1.67 35.15
C GLY A 603 5.91 0.84 34.71
N ARG A 604 6.05 -0.47 34.45
CA ARG A 604 5.07 -1.53 34.76
C ARG A 604 5.34 -2.80 33.98
N GLU A 605 5.63 -3.86 34.73
CA GLU A 605 5.50 -5.25 34.24
C GLU A 605 4.03 -5.51 33.87
N LEU A 606 3.80 -5.88 32.63
CA LEU A 606 2.53 -6.46 32.21
C LEU A 606 2.61 -7.97 32.44
N THR A 607 1.97 -8.43 33.48
CA THR A 607 1.68 -9.86 33.72
C THR A 607 0.85 -10.38 32.55
N GLY A 608 1.37 -11.44 31.91
CA GLY A 608 0.74 -12.11 30.80
C GLY A 608 -0.59 -12.74 31.18
N THR A 609 -1.57 -12.55 30.31
CA THR A 609 -2.71 -13.44 30.19
C THR A 609 -2.74 -14.01 28.78
N THR A 610 -2.55 -15.29 28.72
CA THR A 610 -2.70 -16.19 27.58
C THR A 610 -4.17 -16.23 27.13
N VAL A 611 -4.40 -15.98 25.86
CA VAL A 611 -5.39 -16.73 25.05
C VAL A 611 -4.88 -16.80 23.61
#